data_ed60d0a5f013e73aacbcf8ef02e7ff36
#
_entry.id   ed60d0a5f013e73aacbcf8ef02e7ff36
#
_cell.length_a   1.000
_cell.length_b   1.000
_cell.length_c   1.000
_cell.angle_alpha   90.00
_cell.angle_beta   90.00
_cell.angle_gamma   90.00
#
_symmetry.space_group_name_H-M   'P 1'
#
loop_
_entity.id
_entity.type
_entity.pdbx_description
1 polymer ?
#
loop_
_entity_poly.entity_id
_entity_poly.type
_entity_poly.pdbx_seq_one_letter_code
_entity_poly.pdbx_strand_id
1 'polypeptide(L)'
;MAKYIYGIIGAMDPEIETLLNDLQDKKEEKKFGLTFYLGKLKKYDVVIVKCGVGKVNAGRTAQVLISEYSPKYIINTGIGGGLYSEVKIGDIVISTDLVQHDFDVTFFGYAKGYMCTGENNKEPTKYVADKKLSEKIKKVLEKVRGDRKIYSGRVLTGDAFISSKEKREELVKEFNGYCCEMEGAAIAQVASLNKIPFTVVRVISDLPSGKGPEDYNSFESEAAKLSSLALETFLEEI
;
A
#
# COMPACT_ATOMS: atom_id res chain seq x y z
N MET A 1 -2.89 26.24 -3.23
CA MET A 1 -1.84 25.20 -3.30
C MET A 1 -2.05 24.24 -2.14
N ALA A 2 -1.83 22.93 -2.33
CA ALA A 2 -1.94 21.97 -1.24
C ALA A 2 -0.93 22.32 -0.14
N LYS A 3 -1.38 22.40 1.12
CA LYS A 3 -0.51 22.68 2.28
C LYS A 3 0.43 21.48 2.53
N TYR A 4 -0.09 20.28 2.34
CA TYR A 4 0.64 19.03 2.57
C TYR A 4 1.03 18.40 1.25
N ILE A 5 2.30 17.95 1.14
CA ILE A 5 2.79 17.31 -0.08
C ILE A 5 2.39 15.84 -0.06
N TYR A 6 2.54 15.14 1.06
CA TYR A 6 2.24 13.72 1.17
C TYR A 6 1.22 13.44 2.27
N GLY A 7 0.16 12.70 1.93
CA GLY A 7 -0.67 11.96 2.85
C GLY A 7 -0.14 10.52 2.94
N ILE A 8 0.25 10.09 4.12
CA ILE A 8 0.85 8.78 4.36
C ILE A 8 -0.13 7.94 5.18
N ILE A 9 -0.47 6.74 4.67
CA ILE A 9 -1.41 5.83 5.30
C ILE A 9 -0.71 4.51 5.58
N GLY A 10 -0.68 4.07 6.84
CA GLY A 10 -0.37 2.71 7.23
C GLY A 10 -1.58 2.06 7.90
N ALA A 11 -1.66 0.74 7.94
CA ALA A 11 -2.77 0.02 8.56
C ALA A 11 -2.56 -0.20 10.06
N MET A 12 -1.32 -0.41 10.48
CA MET A 12 -0.94 -0.82 11.84
C MET A 12 0.08 0.14 12.45
N ASP A 13 0.18 0.14 13.79
CA ASP A 13 1.13 1.01 14.50
C ASP A 13 2.58 0.80 14.06
N PRO A 14 3.10 -0.44 13.91
CA PRO A 14 4.48 -0.67 13.48
C PRO A 14 4.80 -0.09 12.10
N GLU A 15 3.80 0.06 11.20
CA GLU A 15 3.99 0.58 9.85
C GLU A 15 4.18 2.10 9.79
N ILE A 16 3.79 2.82 10.84
CA ILE A 16 3.92 4.28 10.90
C ILE A 16 4.79 4.77 12.07
N GLU A 17 5.15 3.90 13.02
CA GLU A 17 5.85 4.26 14.25
C GLU A 17 7.17 5.01 13.99
N THR A 18 8.01 4.49 13.09
CA THR A 18 9.28 5.13 12.73
C THR A 18 9.05 6.53 12.15
N LEU A 19 8.09 6.66 11.23
CA LEU A 19 7.73 7.95 10.64
C LEU A 19 7.23 8.95 11.70
N LEU A 20 6.49 8.47 12.70
CA LEU A 20 5.98 9.33 13.79
C LEU A 20 7.07 9.74 14.76
N ASN A 21 8.12 8.92 14.95
CA ASN A 21 9.27 9.24 15.79
C ASN A 21 10.13 10.35 15.15
N ASP A 22 10.24 10.34 13.82
CA ASP A 22 11.04 11.32 13.06
C ASP A 22 10.24 12.54 12.61
N LEU A 23 8.92 12.59 12.93
CA LEU A 23 8.05 13.69 12.56
C LEU A 23 8.36 14.96 13.38
N GLN A 24 8.90 15.95 12.73
CA GLN A 24 9.20 17.28 13.32
C GLN A 24 7.95 18.14 13.38
N ASP A 25 7.89 19.07 14.35
CA ASP A 25 6.75 19.97 14.58
C ASP A 25 5.41 19.23 14.71
N LYS A 26 5.45 18.03 15.27
CA LYS A 26 4.32 17.10 15.34
C LYS A 26 3.11 17.71 16.06
N LYS A 27 1.97 17.66 15.38
CA LYS A 27 0.65 18.01 15.92
C LYS A 27 -0.31 16.86 15.69
N GLU A 28 -1.18 16.62 16.67
CA GLU A 28 -2.22 15.61 16.55
C GLU A 28 -3.59 16.27 16.37
N GLU A 29 -4.36 15.77 15.41
CA GLU A 29 -5.75 16.14 15.21
C GLU A 29 -6.63 14.90 15.19
N LYS A 30 -7.68 14.89 15.99
CA LYS A 30 -8.67 13.79 15.99
C LYS A 30 -9.89 14.20 15.18
N LYS A 31 -10.18 13.45 14.12
CA LYS A 31 -11.33 13.68 13.25
C LYS A 31 -11.99 12.35 12.88
N PHE A 32 -13.28 12.29 13.04
CA PHE A 32 -14.09 11.11 12.69
C PHE A 32 -13.56 9.79 13.29
N GLY A 33 -13.03 9.83 14.52
CA GLY A 33 -12.46 8.66 15.19
C GLY A 33 -11.09 8.20 14.67
N LEU A 34 -10.44 8.99 13.81
CA LEU A 34 -9.07 8.83 13.35
C LEU A 34 -8.17 9.86 14.03
N THR A 35 -6.90 9.48 14.25
CA THR A 35 -5.86 10.41 14.70
C THR A 35 -4.93 10.70 13.52
N PHE A 36 -4.88 11.98 13.12
CA PHE A 36 -3.98 12.50 12.10
C PHE A 36 -2.78 13.17 12.76
N TYR A 37 -1.61 12.81 12.28
CA TYR A 37 -0.34 13.38 12.74
C TYR A 37 0.20 14.30 11.64
N LEU A 38 0.25 15.59 11.95
CA LEU A 38 0.71 16.63 11.03
C LEU A 38 2.11 17.07 11.44
N GLY A 39 2.95 17.32 10.48
CA GLY A 39 4.32 17.79 10.77
C GLY A 39 5.19 17.76 9.52
N LYS A 40 6.50 17.71 9.75
CA LYS A 40 7.49 17.62 8.68
C LYS A 40 8.28 16.34 8.78
N LEU A 41 8.39 15.63 7.67
CA LEU A 41 9.41 14.62 7.45
C LEU A 41 10.47 15.20 6.50
N LYS A 42 11.68 15.38 7.01
CA LYS A 42 12.75 16.12 6.33
C LYS A 42 12.25 17.55 5.95
N LYS A 43 12.20 17.90 4.67
CA LYS A 43 11.72 19.20 4.18
C LYS A 43 10.24 19.26 3.80
N TYR A 44 9.50 18.15 3.90
CA TYR A 44 8.13 18.06 3.39
C TYR A 44 7.09 18.14 4.50
N ASP A 45 6.06 18.96 4.30
CA ASP A 45 4.86 18.93 5.12
C ASP A 45 4.05 17.68 4.79
N VAL A 46 3.78 16.86 5.81
CA VAL A 46 3.09 15.56 5.67
C VAL A 46 1.92 15.44 6.64
N VAL A 47 0.98 14.58 6.29
CA VAL A 47 -0.07 14.09 7.18
C VAL A 47 0.03 12.58 7.23
N ILE A 48 0.23 12.02 8.43
CA ILE A 48 0.32 10.57 8.64
C ILE A 48 -0.92 10.12 9.39
N VAL A 49 -1.46 8.96 9.01
CA VAL A 49 -2.64 8.39 9.67
C VAL A 49 -2.59 6.86 9.66
N LYS A 50 -2.99 6.25 10.78
CA LYS A 50 -3.27 4.83 10.87
C LYS A 50 -4.72 4.58 10.48
N CYS A 51 -4.96 3.74 9.47
CA CYS A 51 -6.32 3.45 9.03
C CYS A 51 -6.97 2.26 9.76
N GLY A 52 -6.20 1.30 10.27
CA GLY A 52 -6.68 -0.02 10.65
C GLY A 52 -6.74 -0.97 9.45
N VAL A 53 -6.86 -2.27 9.73
CA VAL A 53 -6.83 -3.33 8.72
C VAL A 53 -8.16 -3.39 7.95
N GLY A 54 -8.07 -3.66 6.65
CA GLY A 54 -9.19 -3.95 5.77
C GLY A 54 -9.69 -2.78 4.93
N LYS A 55 -10.37 -3.13 3.84
CA LYS A 55 -10.77 -2.20 2.76
C LYS A 55 -11.65 -1.04 3.21
N VAL A 56 -12.63 -1.30 4.09
CA VAL A 56 -13.55 -0.25 4.58
C VAL A 56 -12.80 0.78 5.42
N ASN A 57 -11.92 0.33 6.33
CA ASN A 57 -11.08 1.20 7.15
C ASN A 57 -10.16 2.06 6.27
N ALA A 58 -9.52 1.42 5.30
CA ALA A 58 -8.59 2.04 4.37
C ALA A 58 -9.26 3.10 3.48
N GLY A 59 -10.37 2.74 2.83
CA GLY A 59 -11.12 3.64 1.94
C GLY A 59 -11.72 4.84 2.70
N ARG A 60 -12.33 4.59 3.87
CA ARG A 60 -12.82 5.65 4.75
C ARG A 60 -11.71 6.62 5.12
N THR A 61 -10.57 6.10 5.56
CA THR A 61 -9.44 6.93 5.99
C THR A 61 -8.88 7.75 4.84
N ALA A 62 -8.73 7.16 3.65
CA ALA A 62 -8.28 7.88 2.46
C ALA A 62 -9.22 9.04 2.11
N GLN A 63 -10.56 8.83 2.19
CA GLN A 63 -11.52 9.90 1.91
C GLN A 63 -11.43 11.03 2.95
N VAL A 64 -11.35 10.71 4.24
CA VAL A 64 -11.21 11.73 5.29
C VAL A 64 -9.89 12.51 5.12
N LEU A 65 -8.78 11.81 4.86
CA LEU A 65 -7.47 12.44 4.60
C LEU A 65 -7.55 13.43 3.43
N ILE A 66 -8.18 13.05 2.33
CA ILE A 66 -8.33 13.90 1.15
C ILE A 66 -9.21 15.12 1.46
N SER A 67 -10.36 14.91 2.09
CA SER A 67 -11.33 15.97 2.36
C SER A 67 -10.81 17.02 3.33
N GLU A 68 -10.08 16.60 4.37
CA GLU A 68 -9.63 17.46 5.44
C GLU A 68 -8.28 18.14 5.18
N TYR A 69 -7.38 17.47 4.43
CA TYR A 69 -5.99 17.93 4.29
C TYR A 69 -5.55 18.18 2.86
N SER A 70 -6.29 17.67 1.86
CA SER A 70 -6.01 17.84 0.42
C SER A 70 -4.53 17.61 0.05
N PRO A 71 -3.94 16.45 0.37
CA PRO A 71 -2.54 16.19 0.06
C PRO A 71 -2.32 16.15 -1.45
N LYS A 72 -1.11 16.51 -1.89
CA LYS A 72 -0.75 16.45 -3.31
C LYS A 72 -0.58 15.02 -3.80
N TYR A 73 -0.07 14.14 -2.94
CA TYR A 73 0.15 12.72 -3.21
C TYR A 73 -0.31 11.88 -2.03
N ILE A 74 -0.76 10.66 -2.30
CA ILE A 74 -1.00 9.66 -1.25
C ILE A 74 0.01 8.53 -1.40
N ILE A 75 0.66 8.15 -0.30
CA ILE A 75 1.51 6.97 -0.21
C ILE A 75 0.92 6.04 0.84
N ASN A 76 0.56 4.83 0.44
CA ASN A 76 0.24 3.78 1.38
C ASN A 76 1.47 2.90 1.58
N THR A 77 1.93 2.83 2.81
CA THR A 77 3.10 2.05 3.23
C THR A 77 2.67 0.90 4.12
N GLY A 78 3.38 -0.21 4.07
CA GLY A 78 3.05 -1.36 4.89
C GLY A 78 3.71 -2.66 4.42
N ILE A 79 3.21 -3.76 4.93
CA ILE A 79 3.69 -5.11 4.63
C ILE A 79 2.71 -5.86 3.72
N GLY A 80 3.15 -6.99 3.16
CA GLY A 80 2.30 -7.85 2.34
C GLY A 80 2.89 -9.22 2.09
N GLY A 81 2.03 -10.20 1.83
CA GLY A 81 2.42 -11.56 1.47
C GLY A 81 2.91 -11.63 0.02
N GLY A 82 4.08 -12.26 -0.20
CA GLY A 82 4.65 -12.43 -1.53
C GLY A 82 3.81 -13.38 -2.40
N LEU A 83 3.65 -13.03 -3.65
CA LEU A 83 2.96 -13.85 -4.67
C LEU A 83 3.89 -14.23 -5.81
N TYR A 84 4.66 -13.29 -6.34
CA TYR A 84 5.60 -13.55 -7.42
C TYR A 84 6.71 -14.49 -6.97
N SER A 85 7.04 -15.48 -7.79
CA SER A 85 7.91 -16.60 -7.41
C SER A 85 9.35 -16.21 -7.02
N GLU A 86 9.82 -15.04 -7.46
CA GLU A 86 11.17 -14.57 -7.17
C GLU A 86 11.26 -13.63 -5.97
N VAL A 87 10.14 -13.17 -5.41
CA VAL A 87 10.18 -12.31 -4.23
C VAL A 87 10.60 -13.10 -3.00
N LYS A 88 11.35 -12.45 -2.12
CA LYS A 88 11.79 -12.98 -0.84
C LYS A 88 11.29 -12.10 0.29
N ILE A 89 11.24 -12.65 1.50
CA ILE A 89 10.97 -11.88 2.72
C ILE A 89 11.97 -10.73 2.79
N GLY A 90 11.47 -9.52 3.07
CA GLY A 90 12.26 -8.30 3.10
C GLY A 90 12.43 -7.59 1.76
N ASP A 91 12.09 -8.22 0.63
CA ASP A 91 12.04 -7.52 -0.67
C ASP A 91 10.91 -6.49 -0.69
N ILE A 92 11.01 -5.52 -1.59
CA ILE A 92 10.05 -4.41 -1.69
C ILE A 92 9.29 -4.50 -3.01
N VAL A 93 7.97 -4.36 -2.93
CA VAL A 93 7.09 -4.21 -4.09
C VAL A 93 6.52 -2.80 -4.12
N ILE A 94 6.73 -2.08 -5.23
CA ILE A 94 6.14 -0.78 -5.52
C ILE A 94 5.05 -0.99 -6.56
N SER A 95 3.85 -0.50 -6.29
CA SER A 95 2.70 -0.74 -7.16
C SER A 95 2.85 -0.12 -8.54
N THR A 96 2.52 -0.87 -9.58
CA THR A 96 2.21 -0.35 -10.92
C THR A 96 0.71 -0.09 -11.04
N ASP A 97 -0.08 -0.99 -10.56
CA ASP A 97 -1.53 -0.91 -10.41
C ASP A 97 -2.00 -1.80 -9.25
N LEU A 98 -3.26 -1.62 -8.86
CA LEU A 98 -3.89 -2.41 -7.82
C LEU A 98 -5.23 -2.97 -8.28
N VAL A 99 -5.58 -4.15 -7.75
CA VAL A 99 -6.84 -4.86 -8.04
C VAL A 99 -7.44 -5.37 -6.73
N GLN A 100 -8.75 -5.25 -6.57
CA GLN A 100 -9.49 -5.93 -5.49
C GLN A 100 -9.80 -7.37 -5.94
N HIS A 101 -8.98 -8.32 -5.52
CA HIS A 101 -9.05 -9.72 -5.98
C HIS A 101 -10.27 -10.49 -5.44
N ASP A 102 -10.87 -10.01 -4.38
CA ASP A 102 -12.01 -10.63 -3.69
C ASP A 102 -13.37 -10.07 -4.10
N PHE A 103 -13.40 -9.07 -5.00
CA PHE A 103 -14.64 -8.60 -5.60
C PHE A 103 -15.06 -9.57 -6.70
N ASP A 104 -16.17 -10.28 -6.51
CA ASP A 104 -16.60 -11.35 -7.39
C ASP A 104 -18.05 -11.17 -7.83
N VAL A 105 -18.23 -10.85 -9.09
CA VAL A 105 -19.51 -10.77 -9.80
C VAL A 105 -19.50 -11.66 -11.06
N THR A 106 -18.67 -12.70 -11.06
CA THR A 106 -18.49 -13.62 -12.18
C THR A 106 -19.78 -14.35 -12.55
N PHE A 107 -20.69 -14.54 -11.60
CA PHE A 107 -22.04 -15.07 -11.86
C PHE A 107 -22.77 -14.31 -12.98
N PHE A 108 -22.54 -13.01 -13.13
CA PHE A 108 -23.10 -12.18 -14.20
C PHE A 108 -22.29 -12.17 -15.48
N GLY A 109 -21.29 -13.05 -15.62
CA GLY A 109 -20.42 -13.14 -16.80
C GLY A 109 -19.30 -12.10 -16.85
N TYR A 110 -19.02 -11.41 -15.76
CA TYR A 110 -17.94 -10.43 -15.64
C TYR A 110 -16.63 -11.10 -15.19
N ALA A 111 -15.50 -10.43 -15.43
CA ALA A 111 -14.24 -10.88 -14.88
C ALA A 111 -14.22 -10.73 -13.35
N LYS A 112 -13.54 -11.63 -12.66
CA LYS A 112 -13.26 -11.48 -11.23
C LYS A 112 -12.44 -10.21 -10.98
N GLY A 113 -12.76 -9.46 -9.93
CA GLY A 113 -12.15 -8.14 -9.67
C GLY A 113 -12.69 -6.99 -10.53
N TYR A 114 -13.71 -7.22 -11.38
CA TYR A 114 -14.35 -6.16 -12.13
C TYR A 114 -15.37 -5.40 -11.27
N MET A 115 -15.07 -4.16 -10.95
CA MET A 115 -15.85 -3.30 -10.03
C MET A 115 -17.06 -2.61 -10.68
N CYS A 116 -17.60 -3.14 -11.77
CA CYS A 116 -18.77 -2.59 -12.49
C CYS A 116 -18.62 -1.12 -12.92
N THR A 117 -17.43 -0.75 -13.37
CA THR A 117 -17.09 0.64 -13.76
C THR A 117 -17.67 1.08 -15.11
N GLY A 118 -18.28 0.16 -15.85
CA GLY A 118 -18.81 0.42 -17.19
C GLY A 118 -17.76 0.30 -18.31
N GLU A 119 -16.50 0.04 -17.96
CA GLU A 119 -15.40 -0.20 -18.91
C GLU A 119 -15.35 -1.68 -19.36
N ASN A 120 -14.17 -2.15 -19.79
CA ASN A 120 -13.97 -3.53 -20.22
C ASN A 120 -14.28 -4.53 -19.09
N ASN A 121 -15.42 -5.20 -19.16
CA ASN A 121 -15.90 -6.16 -18.16
C ASN A 121 -15.26 -7.56 -18.28
N LYS A 122 -14.35 -7.76 -19.21
CA LYS A 122 -13.57 -9.00 -19.39
C LYS A 122 -12.23 -8.96 -18.64
N GLU A 123 -11.94 -7.84 -17.97
CA GLU A 123 -10.73 -7.66 -17.17
C GLU A 123 -11.07 -7.13 -15.79
N PRO A 124 -10.25 -7.41 -14.76
CA PRO A 124 -10.39 -6.78 -13.45
C PRO A 124 -10.19 -5.27 -13.55
N THR A 125 -10.90 -4.51 -12.72
CA THR A 125 -10.71 -3.06 -12.60
C THR A 125 -9.33 -2.78 -11.99
N LYS A 126 -8.52 -1.97 -12.67
CA LYS A 126 -7.16 -1.62 -12.29
C LYS A 126 -7.11 -0.17 -11.81
N TYR A 127 -6.57 0.06 -10.63
CA TYR A 127 -6.26 1.40 -10.13
C TYR A 127 -4.77 1.66 -10.36
N VAL A 128 -4.46 2.49 -11.36
CA VAL A 128 -3.08 2.72 -11.82
C VAL A 128 -2.36 3.69 -10.90
N ALA A 129 -1.24 3.27 -10.33
CA ALA A 129 -0.39 4.11 -9.48
C ALA A 129 0.29 5.24 -10.29
N ASP A 130 0.64 6.34 -9.63
CA ASP A 130 1.40 7.42 -10.28
C ASP A 130 2.80 6.93 -10.65
N LYS A 131 3.04 6.81 -11.94
CA LYS A 131 4.28 6.27 -12.49
C LYS A 131 5.51 7.10 -12.06
N LYS A 132 5.39 8.43 -12.06
CA LYS A 132 6.52 9.32 -11.72
C LYS A 132 6.90 9.19 -10.26
N LEU A 133 5.90 9.13 -9.37
CA LEU A 133 6.11 8.93 -7.94
C LEU A 133 6.72 7.56 -7.67
N SER A 134 6.15 6.48 -8.24
CA SER A 134 6.64 5.10 -8.08
C SER A 134 8.07 4.93 -8.58
N GLU A 135 8.41 5.48 -9.75
CA GLU A 135 9.77 5.43 -10.30
C GLU A 135 10.79 6.22 -9.45
N LYS A 136 10.37 7.37 -8.88
CA LYS A 136 11.24 8.12 -7.95
C LYS A 136 11.55 7.33 -6.69
N ILE A 137 10.52 6.74 -6.07
CA ILE A 137 10.69 5.88 -4.90
C ILE A 137 11.64 4.71 -5.24
N LYS A 138 11.38 4.02 -6.35
CA LYS A 138 12.21 2.91 -6.80
C LYS A 138 13.69 3.29 -6.93
N LYS A 139 13.99 4.38 -7.65
CA LYS A 139 15.35 4.85 -7.87
C LYS A 139 16.11 5.17 -6.59
N VAL A 140 15.43 5.73 -5.60
CA VAL A 140 16.03 6.02 -4.31
C VAL A 140 16.30 4.72 -3.55
N LEU A 141 15.32 3.85 -3.47
CA LEU A 141 15.45 2.60 -2.72
C LEU A 141 16.49 1.66 -3.35
N GLU A 142 16.64 1.66 -4.67
CA GLU A 142 17.69 0.87 -5.37
C GLU A 142 19.11 1.26 -4.95
N LYS A 143 19.36 2.50 -4.51
CA LYS A 143 20.66 2.95 -4.02
C LYS A 143 21.01 2.44 -2.63
N VAL A 144 19.99 2.21 -1.79
CA VAL A 144 20.15 1.90 -0.36
C VAL A 144 19.63 0.53 0.05
N ARG A 145 19.14 -0.26 -0.90
CA ARG A 145 18.46 -1.54 -0.66
C ARG A 145 19.33 -2.64 -0.01
N GLY A 146 20.65 -2.53 -0.05
CA GLY A 146 21.55 -3.64 0.31
C GLY A 146 21.30 -4.84 -0.62
N ASP A 147 21.09 -6.03 -0.04
CA ASP A 147 20.82 -7.27 -0.79
C ASP A 147 19.35 -7.47 -1.19
N ARG A 148 18.45 -6.57 -0.76
CA ARG A 148 17.02 -6.65 -1.07
C ARG A 148 16.76 -6.32 -2.53
N LYS A 149 15.79 -7.00 -3.14
CA LYS A 149 15.31 -6.64 -4.47
C LYS A 149 14.11 -5.70 -4.38
N ILE A 150 13.99 -4.82 -5.38
CA ILE A 150 12.89 -3.88 -5.49
C ILE A 150 12.17 -4.15 -6.80
N TYR A 151 10.92 -4.56 -6.68
CA TYR A 151 10.06 -4.89 -7.81
C TYR A 151 9.08 -3.77 -8.07
N SER A 152 8.70 -3.62 -9.33
CA SER A 152 7.51 -2.87 -9.72
C SER A 152 6.48 -3.87 -10.22
N GLY A 153 5.31 -3.91 -9.61
CA GLY A 153 4.32 -4.93 -9.95
C GLY A 153 2.93 -4.64 -9.41
N ARG A 154 1.98 -5.49 -9.81
CA ARG A 154 0.60 -5.41 -9.33
C ARG A 154 0.49 -5.83 -7.87
N VAL A 155 -0.25 -5.03 -7.09
CA VAL A 155 -0.62 -5.36 -5.71
C VAL A 155 -2.08 -5.81 -5.69
N LEU A 156 -2.35 -6.92 -5.02
CA LEU A 156 -3.69 -7.48 -4.87
C LEU A 156 -4.22 -7.20 -3.47
N THR A 157 -5.44 -6.65 -3.40
CA THR A 157 -6.09 -6.31 -2.13
C THR A 157 -7.33 -7.16 -1.91
N GLY A 158 -7.53 -7.64 -0.68
CA GLY A 158 -8.76 -8.32 -0.28
C GLY A 158 -8.89 -8.41 1.24
N ASP A 159 -10.11 -8.55 1.74
CA ASP A 159 -10.40 -8.63 3.19
C ASP A 159 -10.16 -10.05 3.75
N ALA A 160 -9.00 -10.64 3.38
CA ALA A 160 -8.59 -11.96 3.86
C ALA A 160 -7.06 -12.08 3.92
N PHE A 161 -6.54 -12.65 5.00
CA PHE A 161 -5.15 -13.06 5.08
C PHE A 161 -4.95 -14.33 4.22
N ILE A 162 -4.14 -14.23 3.17
CA ILE A 162 -3.91 -15.32 2.23
C ILE A 162 -2.73 -16.18 2.69
N SER A 163 -3.01 -17.22 3.47
CA SER A 163 -2.00 -18.16 4.00
C SER A 163 -1.80 -19.41 3.14
N SER A 164 -2.84 -19.83 2.40
CA SER A 164 -2.79 -21.08 1.63
C SER A 164 -1.99 -20.92 0.34
N LYS A 165 -1.12 -21.88 0.07
CA LYS A 165 -0.31 -21.94 -1.16
C LYS A 165 -1.20 -21.98 -2.40
N GLU A 166 -2.23 -22.83 -2.37
CA GLU A 166 -3.18 -23.01 -3.47
C GLU A 166 -3.88 -21.68 -3.82
N LYS A 167 -4.29 -20.92 -2.77
CA LYS A 167 -4.93 -19.62 -2.99
C LYS A 167 -3.98 -18.59 -3.58
N ARG A 168 -2.72 -18.60 -3.18
CA ARG A 168 -1.69 -17.74 -3.76
C ARG A 168 -1.42 -18.07 -5.22
N GLU A 169 -1.32 -19.36 -5.57
CA GLU A 169 -1.16 -19.82 -6.95
C GLU A 169 -2.37 -19.43 -7.81
N GLU A 170 -3.60 -19.56 -7.29
CA GLU A 170 -4.83 -19.05 -7.94
C GLU A 170 -4.71 -17.55 -8.24
N LEU A 171 -4.34 -16.74 -7.24
CA LEU A 171 -4.21 -15.29 -7.39
C LEU A 171 -3.14 -14.89 -8.41
N VAL A 172 -2.00 -15.59 -8.43
CA VAL A 172 -0.96 -15.37 -9.45
C VAL A 172 -1.49 -15.67 -10.84
N LYS A 173 -2.15 -16.83 -11.01
CA LYS A 173 -2.70 -17.26 -12.29
C LYS A 173 -3.78 -16.30 -12.81
N GLU A 174 -4.66 -15.84 -11.92
CA GLU A 174 -5.81 -14.98 -12.26
C GLU A 174 -5.36 -13.54 -12.53
N PHE A 175 -4.53 -12.99 -11.67
CA PHE A 175 -4.26 -11.54 -11.63
C PHE A 175 -2.82 -11.16 -11.94
N ASN A 176 -1.87 -12.10 -12.00
CA ASN A 176 -0.45 -11.82 -12.15
C ASN A 176 0.10 -10.84 -11.10
N GLY A 177 -0.30 -11.04 -9.81
CA GLY A 177 0.08 -10.20 -8.68
C GLY A 177 1.51 -10.46 -8.20
N TYR A 178 2.17 -9.44 -7.66
CA TYR A 178 3.48 -9.52 -7.03
C TYR A 178 3.39 -9.72 -5.52
N CYS A 179 2.41 -9.09 -4.89
CA CYS A 179 2.08 -9.30 -3.48
C CYS A 179 0.59 -9.14 -3.23
N CYS A 180 0.11 -9.62 -2.08
CA CYS A 180 -1.25 -9.41 -1.60
C CYS A 180 -1.25 -8.77 -0.21
N GLU A 181 -2.25 -7.94 0.05
CA GLU A 181 -2.45 -7.20 1.29
C GLU A 181 -3.94 -6.83 1.45
N MET A 182 -4.31 -5.95 2.38
CA MET A 182 -5.73 -5.77 2.72
C MET A 182 -6.27 -4.34 2.56
N GLU A 183 -5.50 -3.34 2.09
CA GLU A 183 -5.87 -1.92 2.09
C GLU A 183 -5.66 -1.19 0.76
N GLY A 184 -4.57 -1.50 0.08
CA GLY A 184 -4.00 -0.67 -0.98
C GLY A 184 -4.97 -0.35 -2.11
N ALA A 185 -5.73 -1.33 -2.64
CA ALA A 185 -6.67 -1.07 -3.73
C ALA A 185 -7.89 -0.24 -3.27
N ALA A 186 -8.28 -0.31 -1.99
CA ALA A 186 -9.35 0.55 -1.49
C ALA A 186 -8.90 2.02 -1.39
N ILE A 187 -7.66 2.25 -0.91
CA ILE A 187 -7.04 3.58 -0.91
C ILE A 187 -6.89 4.08 -2.35
N ALA A 188 -6.37 3.23 -3.25
CA ALA A 188 -6.18 3.54 -4.65
C ALA A 188 -7.48 3.91 -5.37
N GLN A 189 -8.57 3.19 -5.11
CA GLN A 189 -9.89 3.48 -5.63
C GLN A 189 -10.36 4.87 -5.19
N VAL A 190 -10.29 5.17 -3.89
CA VAL A 190 -10.69 6.47 -3.35
C VAL A 190 -9.81 7.59 -3.91
N ALA A 191 -8.49 7.40 -3.97
CA ALA A 191 -7.57 8.37 -4.54
C ALA A 191 -7.88 8.64 -6.03
N SER A 192 -8.14 7.58 -6.82
CA SER A 192 -8.51 7.69 -8.24
C SER A 192 -9.82 8.47 -8.44
N LEU A 193 -10.85 8.18 -7.65
CA LEU A 193 -12.14 8.89 -7.70
C LEU A 193 -11.98 10.39 -7.37
N ASN A 194 -11.04 10.72 -6.49
CA ASN A 194 -10.71 12.09 -6.12
C ASN A 194 -9.61 12.73 -7.00
N LYS A 195 -9.08 11.99 -7.99
CA LYS A 195 -8.00 12.44 -8.90
C LYS A 195 -6.70 12.83 -8.16
N ILE A 196 -6.42 12.18 -7.04
CA ILE A 196 -5.18 12.36 -6.28
C ILE A 196 -4.17 11.29 -6.71
N PRO A 197 -2.98 11.67 -7.18
CA PRO A 197 -1.91 10.72 -7.50
C PRO A 197 -1.50 9.92 -6.26
N PHE A 198 -1.28 8.62 -6.43
CA PHE A 198 -0.96 7.71 -5.33
C PHE A 198 0.06 6.65 -5.73
N THR A 199 0.67 6.03 -4.74
CA THR A 199 1.44 4.80 -4.88
C THR A 199 1.32 3.95 -3.62
N VAL A 200 1.57 2.65 -3.76
CA VAL A 200 1.58 1.68 -2.66
C VAL A 200 2.95 1.03 -2.62
N VAL A 201 3.54 0.97 -1.42
CA VAL A 201 4.83 0.33 -1.15
C VAL A 201 4.60 -0.78 -0.12
N ARG A 202 5.06 -1.98 -0.42
CA ARG A 202 4.95 -3.13 0.47
C ARG A 202 6.30 -3.81 0.66
N VAL A 203 6.66 -4.07 1.91
CA VAL A 203 7.73 -4.99 2.25
C VAL A 203 7.15 -6.39 2.42
N ILE A 204 7.78 -7.37 1.81
CA ILE A 204 7.30 -8.75 1.87
C ILE A 204 7.53 -9.32 3.27
N SER A 205 6.45 -9.69 3.95
CA SER A 205 6.45 -10.24 5.30
C SER A 205 6.44 -11.77 5.35
N ASP A 206 5.85 -12.40 4.33
CA ASP A 206 5.65 -13.85 4.27
C ASP A 206 5.56 -14.35 2.84
N LEU A 207 5.80 -15.66 2.64
CA LEU A 207 5.86 -16.28 1.33
C LEU A 207 4.85 -17.44 1.18
N PRO A 208 4.56 -17.89 -0.06
CA PRO A 208 3.66 -19.01 -0.34
C PRO A 208 4.26 -20.39 0.03
N SER A 209 5.09 -20.43 1.06
CA SER A 209 5.77 -21.66 1.50
C SER A 209 4.91 -22.62 2.33
N GLY A 210 3.66 -22.24 2.62
CA GLY A 210 2.78 -22.93 3.56
C GLY A 210 3.02 -22.59 5.04
N LYS A 211 4.02 -21.75 5.32
CA LYS A 211 4.34 -21.23 6.66
C LYS A 211 3.92 -19.76 6.85
N GLY A 212 3.02 -19.27 6.01
CA GLY A 212 2.61 -17.87 5.97
C GLY A 212 2.34 -17.22 7.34
N PRO A 213 1.55 -17.83 8.25
CA PRO A 213 1.32 -17.27 9.59
C PRO A 213 2.57 -17.27 10.48
N GLU A 214 3.45 -18.29 10.38
CA GLU A 214 4.71 -18.36 11.13
C GLU A 214 5.72 -17.34 10.63
N ASP A 215 5.87 -17.24 9.30
CA ASP A 215 6.72 -16.25 8.66
C ASP A 215 6.25 -14.83 9.01
N TYR A 216 4.94 -14.57 8.91
CA TYR A 216 4.32 -13.30 9.28
C TYR A 216 4.64 -12.92 10.73
N ASN A 217 4.33 -13.79 11.70
CA ASN A 217 4.57 -13.52 13.13
C ASN A 217 6.05 -13.28 13.43
N SER A 218 6.95 -13.93 12.68
CA SER A 218 8.39 -13.81 12.90
C SER A 218 8.97 -12.53 12.30
N PHE A 219 8.38 -11.99 11.25
CA PHE A 219 8.97 -10.92 10.45
C PHE A 219 8.11 -9.63 10.35
N GLU A 220 6.86 -9.65 10.83
CA GLU A 220 5.93 -8.49 10.76
C GLU A 220 6.58 -7.19 11.24
N SER A 221 7.11 -7.19 12.46
CA SER A 221 7.68 -5.98 13.08
C SER A 221 8.90 -5.46 12.32
N GLU A 222 9.77 -6.35 11.81
CA GLU A 222 10.93 -5.95 11.02
C GLU A 222 10.51 -5.42 9.66
N ALA A 223 9.59 -6.10 8.97
CA ALA A 223 9.07 -5.67 7.68
C ALA A 223 8.36 -4.31 7.77
N ALA A 224 7.58 -4.07 8.83
CA ALA A 224 6.91 -2.80 9.06
C ALA A 224 7.91 -1.66 9.27
N LYS A 225 8.97 -1.88 10.05
CA LYS A 225 10.06 -0.90 10.22
C LYS A 225 10.78 -0.61 8.92
N LEU A 226 11.06 -1.65 8.13
CA LEU A 226 11.67 -1.49 6.80
C LEU A 226 10.79 -0.68 5.84
N SER A 227 9.47 -0.87 5.90
CA SER A 227 8.51 -0.11 5.10
C SER A 227 8.56 1.40 5.44
N SER A 228 8.57 1.74 6.73
CA SER A 228 8.72 3.12 7.20
C SER A 228 10.08 3.71 6.78
N LEU A 229 11.17 2.98 7.01
CA LEU A 229 12.52 3.42 6.64
C LEU A 229 12.67 3.63 5.13
N ALA A 230 12.06 2.79 4.31
CA ALA A 230 12.05 2.96 2.85
C ALA A 230 11.42 4.30 2.45
N LEU A 231 10.32 4.67 3.09
CA LEU A 231 9.65 5.94 2.82
C LEU A 231 10.44 7.14 3.33
N GLU A 232 11.05 7.05 4.50
CA GLU A 232 11.94 8.10 5.02
C GLU A 232 13.12 8.34 4.10
N THR A 233 13.79 7.27 3.68
CA THR A 233 14.91 7.36 2.73
C THR A 233 14.48 8.04 1.44
N PHE A 234 13.29 7.70 0.93
CA PHE A 234 12.74 8.38 -0.24
C PHE A 234 12.57 9.89 0.01
N LEU A 235 11.99 10.28 1.16
CA LEU A 235 11.76 11.69 1.48
C LEU A 235 13.07 12.47 1.75
N GLU A 236 14.15 11.80 2.10
CA GLU A 236 15.46 12.42 2.30
C GLU A 236 16.17 12.74 0.98
N GLU A 237 16.05 11.85 0.00
CA GLU A 237 16.80 11.90 -1.27
C GLU A 237 16.14 12.78 -2.37
N ILE A 238 14.88 13.17 -2.22
CA ILE A 238 14.13 13.98 -3.21
C ILE A 238 14.00 15.42 -2.75
#